data_2c2c822f621fafc74af1437bede54c73
#
_entry.id   2c2c822f621fafc74af1437bede54c73
#
_cell.length_a   1.000
_cell.length_b   1.000
_cell.length_c   1.000
_cell.angle_alpha   90.00
_cell.angle_beta   90.00
_cell.angle_gamma   90.00
#
_symmetry.space_group_name_H-M   'P 1'
#
loop_
_entity.id
_entity.type
_entity.pdbx_description
1 polymer ?
#
loop_
_entity_poly.entity_id
_entity_poly.type
_entity_poly.pdbx_seq_one_letter_code
_entity_poly.pdbx_strand_id
1 'polypeptide(L)'
;MKNNENIITVSDLLFELSNDIRYDILRLIKSEPKRPSIIASELKLSPSEVSRSFTRLNEAHLITKNVDNHYSITNFGEHILHLLEELEFITSHKDYFLSHCSVKIPLSFQKRMSELCDYSLISSFMEFVTAINEILENSKKFIWMYIDQYPLIALDAIRDSLDNGTKIRIIEQRNLLGPEIVFEKKHHMKTLDGVPGVQIRKRSTCDVYLILADAGAVIAFPSENGFDYSGFVTRKNCESSWGADLFEHYWANSMVADLGKMVLTEDIIDLSNVNNSRKRADEWVKIFSRLDWTER
;
A
#
# COMPACT_ATOMS: atom_id res chain seq x y z
N MET A 1 5.41 49.90 -16.65
CA MET A 1 6.36 49.25 -15.73
C MET A 1 5.95 47.79 -15.69
N LYS A 2 6.74 46.91 -16.32
CA LYS A 2 6.51 45.47 -16.25
C LYS A 2 7.00 45.00 -14.86
N ASN A 3 6.08 44.56 -14.01
CA ASN A 3 6.43 43.77 -12.84
C ASN A 3 7.08 42.50 -13.38
N ASN A 4 8.39 42.43 -13.35
CA ASN A 4 9.11 41.16 -13.37
C ASN A 4 8.89 40.53 -11.97
N GLU A 5 7.71 39.99 -11.76
CA GLU A 5 7.55 38.98 -10.71
C GLU A 5 8.53 37.87 -11.05
N ASN A 6 9.45 37.61 -10.16
CA ASN A 6 10.44 36.53 -10.29
C ASN A 6 9.64 35.21 -10.22
N ILE A 7 9.15 34.75 -11.38
CA ILE A 7 8.43 33.49 -11.47
C ILE A 7 9.47 32.40 -11.25
N ILE A 8 9.44 31.75 -10.10
CA ILE A 8 10.26 30.58 -9.83
C ILE A 8 9.84 29.45 -10.79
N THR A 9 10.79 28.94 -11.55
CA THR A 9 10.55 27.79 -12.43
C THR A 9 10.66 26.47 -11.66
N VAL A 10 10.12 25.38 -12.23
CA VAL A 10 10.31 24.03 -11.67
C VAL A 10 11.79 23.68 -11.57
N SER A 11 12.60 24.08 -12.56
CA SER A 11 14.05 23.84 -12.54
C SER A 11 14.75 24.58 -11.40
N ASP A 12 14.39 25.84 -11.15
CA ASP A 12 14.93 26.62 -10.04
C ASP A 12 14.56 25.97 -8.70
N LEU A 13 13.31 25.54 -8.56
CA LEU A 13 12.82 24.86 -7.37
C LEU A 13 13.55 23.54 -7.12
N LEU A 14 13.68 22.69 -8.16
CA LEU A 14 14.41 21.43 -8.06
C LEU A 14 15.89 21.63 -7.72
N PHE A 15 16.52 22.70 -8.24
CA PHE A 15 17.88 23.06 -7.89
C PHE A 15 18.02 23.42 -6.40
N GLU A 16 17.06 24.16 -5.84
CA GLU A 16 17.08 24.46 -4.40
C GLU A 16 16.86 23.20 -3.55
N LEU A 17 15.99 22.29 -4.00
CA LEU A 17 15.63 21.07 -3.26
C LEU A 17 16.60 19.90 -3.47
N SER A 18 17.53 19.98 -4.42
CA SER A 18 18.57 18.97 -4.63
C SER A 18 19.66 18.96 -3.55
N ASN A 19 19.61 19.89 -2.60
CA ASN A 19 20.54 19.97 -1.48
C ASN A 19 19.93 19.36 -0.23
N ASP A 20 20.53 18.30 0.29
CA ASP A 20 20.03 17.54 1.45
C ASP A 20 19.80 18.43 2.67
N ILE A 21 20.71 19.36 2.96
CA ILE A 21 20.58 20.28 4.10
C ILE A 21 19.29 21.12 4.00
N ARG A 22 18.97 21.62 2.82
CA ARG A 22 17.77 22.43 2.60
C ARG A 22 16.51 21.59 2.73
N TYR A 23 16.54 20.36 2.24
CA TYR A 23 15.45 19.42 2.41
C TYR A 23 15.22 19.07 3.88
N ASP A 24 16.28 18.75 4.62
CA ASP A 24 16.21 18.46 6.06
C ASP A 24 15.68 19.65 6.87
N ILE A 25 16.09 20.87 6.52
CA ILE A 25 15.56 22.10 7.15
C ILE A 25 14.05 22.19 6.94
N LEU A 26 13.55 21.98 5.73
CA LEU A 26 12.11 22.01 5.45
C LEU A 26 11.34 20.99 6.29
N ARG A 27 11.86 19.77 6.41
CA ARG A 27 11.26 18.71 7.24
C ARG A 27 11.20 19.11 8.71
N LEU A 28 12.27 19.68 9.25
CA LEU A 28 12.35 20.08 10.65
C LEU A 28 11.42 21.25 11.01
N ILE A 29 11.20 22.20 10.09
CA ILE A 29 10.32 23.35 10.34
C ILE A 29 8.85 23.07 9.97
N LYS A 30 8.52 21.90 9.38
CA LYS A 30 7.14 21.49 9.09
C LYS A 30 6.28 21.41 10.34
N SER A 31 6.82 20.83 11.42
CA SER A 31 6.11 20.60 12.67
C SER A 31 5.91 21.84 13.51
N GLU A 32 6.90 22.73 13.53
CA GLU A 32 6.90 23.96 14.33
C GLU A 32 7.90 24.99 13.80
N PRO A 33 7.63 26.31 13.97
CA PRO A 33 8.58 27.35 13.61
C PRO A 33 9.87 27.24 14.43
N LYS A 34 11.04 27.26 13.77
CA LYS A 34 12.34 27.13 14.43
C LYS A 34 13.28 28.30 14.13
N ARG A 35 14.20 28.55 15.06
CA ARG A 35 15.31 29.51 14.85
C ARG A 35 16.47 28.80 14.13
N PRO A 36 17.24 29.54 13.29
CA PRO A 36 18.42 28.98 12.62
C PRO A 36 19.43 28.35 13.57
N SER A 37 19.59 28.88 14.79
CA SER A 37 20.51 28.34 15.80
C SER A 37 20.10 26.95 16.30
N ILE A 38 18.78 26.69 16.40
CA ILE A 38 18.26 25.38 16.80
C ILE A 38 18.55 24.36 15.70
N ILE A 39 18.25 24.73 14.45
CA ILE A 39 18.53 23.89 13.27
C ILE A 39 20.02 23.58 13.14
N ALA A 40 20.91 24.59 13.37
CA ALA A 40 22.35 24.39 13.39
C ALA A 40 22.78 23.31 14.38
N SER A 41 22.19 23.33 15.57
CA SER A 41 22.46 22.34 16.64
C SER A 41 21.90 20.95 16.26
N GLU A 42 20.66 20.87 15.79
CA GLU A 42 20.01 19.60 15.46
C GLU A 42 20.70 18.87 14.30
N LEU A 43 21.07 19.61 13.23
CA LEU A 43 21.74 19.06 12.07
C LEU A 43 23.26 19.04 12.18
N LYS A 44 23.85 19.56 13.28
CA LYS A 44 25.31 19.67 13.51
C LYS A 44 26.03 20.44 12.40
N LEU A 45 25.42 21.52 11.93
CA LEU A 45 25.90 22.38 10.86
C LEU A 45 26.51 23.67 11.41
N SER A 46 27.39 24.30 10.61
CA SER A 46 27.89 25.63 10.94
C SER A 46 26.79 26.69 10.80
N PRO A 47 26.81 27.78 11.62
CA PRO A 47 25.85 28.87 11.49
C PRO A 47 25.81 29.51 10.10
N SER A 48 26.94 29.51 9.38
CA SER A 48 27.05 30.06 8.01
C SER A 48 26.33 29.20 6.97
N GLU A 49 26.39 27.86 7.08
CA GLU A 49 25.70 26.92 6.20
C GLU A 49 24.19 27.03 6.39
N VAL A 50 23.73 27.05 7.66
CA VAL A 50 22.32 27.21 7.98
C VAL A 50 21.80 28.55 7.49
N SER A 51 22.51 29.67 7.77
CA SER A 51 22.09 30.99 7.31
C SER A 51 21.94 31.06 5.79
N ARG A 52 22.90 30.49 5.05
CA ARG A 52 22.83 30.41 3.57
C ARG A 52 21.64 29.60 3.11
N SER A 53 21.38 28.44 3.73
CA SER A 53 20.27 27.58 3.39
C SER A 53 18.92 28.26 3.64
N PHE A 54 18.78 28.95 4.78
CA PHE A 54 17.55 29.72 5.10
C PHE A 54 17.34 30.89 4.11
N THR A 55 18.39 31.58 3.70
CA THR A 55 18.30 32.63 2.69
C THR A 55 17.77 32.07 1.38
N ARG A 56 18.33 30.97 0.90
CA ARG A 56 17.92 30.30 -0.36
C ARG A 56 16.47 29.79 -0.31
N LEU A 57 16.10 29.12 0.79
CA LEU A 57 14.73 28.65 0.98
C LEU A 57 13.69 29.79 1.05
N ASN A 58 14.07 30.92 1.68
CA ASN A 58 13.22 32.11 1.76
C ASN A 58 13.10 32.81 0.40
N GLU A 59 14.17 32.93 -0.38
CA GLU A 59 14.16 33.44 -1.76
C GLU A 59 13.32 32.56 -2.68
N ALA A 60 13.30 31.24 -2.46
CA ALA A 60 12.44 30.29 -3.14
C ALA A 60 10.99 30.28 -2.62
N HIS A 61 10.63 31.15 -1.68
CA HIS A 61 9.30 31.25 -1.06
C HIS A 61 8.82 29.98 -0.33
N LEU A 62 9.71 29.06 -0.03
CA LEU A 62 9.37 27.81 0.67
C LEU A 62 9.18 28.03 2.16
N ILE A 63 9.89 29.02 2.73
CA ILE A 63 9.80 29.40 4.14
C ILE A 63 9.59 30.90 4.27
N THR A 64 9.13 31.32 5.43
CA THR A 64 8.99 32.74 5.77
C THR A 64 9.50 33.00 7.18
N LYS A 65 10.04 34.19 7.39
CA LYS A 65 10.56 34.64 8.68
C LYS A 65 9.52 35.46 9.42
N ASN A 66 9.26 35.16 10.68
CA ASN A 66 8.42 35.99 11.56
C ASN A 66 9.22 37.06 12.32
N VAL A 67 8.51 37.91 13.08
CA VAL A 67 9.10 39.02 13.85
C VAL A 67 10.07 38.55 14.95
N ASP A 68 9.92 37.32 15.45
CA ASP A 68 10.73 36.75 16.52
C ASP A 68 11.95 35.96 16.01
N ASN A 69 12.33 36.13 14.78
CA ASN A 69 13.41 35.38 14.10
C ASN A 69 13.19 33.87 14.02
N HIS A 70 11.94 33.41 14.09
CA HIS A 70 11.62 32.04 13.75
C HIS A 70 11.24 31.96 12.27
N TYR A 71 11.56 30.84 11.67
CA TYR A 71 11.14 30.52 10.32
C TYR A 71 10.08 29.43 10.36
N SER A 72 9.05 29.63 9.55
CA SER A 72 7.97 28.65 9.33
C SER A 72 7.88 28.32 7.85
N ILE A 73 7.37 27.14 7.56
CA ILE A 73 7.06 26.76 6.20
C ILE A 73 5.89 27.62 5.66
N THR A 74 5.90 27.98 4.39
CA THR A 74 4.78 28.65 3.73
C THR A 74 3.78 27.63 3.22
N ASN A 75 2.54 28.03 2.89
CA ASN A 75 1.58 27.16 2.22
C ASN A 75 2.15 26.57 0.91
N PHE A 76 2.91 27.37 0.16
CA PHE A 76 3.61 26.89 -1.03
C PHE A 76 4.66 25.82 -0.66
N GLY A 77 5.46 26.09 0.39
CA GLY A 77 6.44 25.14 0.90
C GLY A 77 5.81 23.82 1.37
N GLU A 78 4.65 23.86 2.03
CA GLU A 78 3.91 22.66 2.45
C GLU A 78 3.48 21.82 1.25
N HIS A 79 2.92 22.44 0.20
CA HIS A 79 2.57 21.71 -1.03
C HIS A 79 3.78 21.07 -1.68
N ILE A 80 4.90 21.78 -1.75
CA ILE A 80 6.14 21.25 -2.33
C ILE A 80 6.70 20.10 -1.47
N LEU A 81 6.71 20.26 -0.16
CA LEU A 81 7.21 19.22 0.74
C LEU A 81 6.38 17.94 0.65
N HIS A 82 5.06 18.07 0.53
CA HIS A 82 4.18 16.91 0.33
C HIS A 82 4.52 16.15 -0.97
N LEU A 83 4.79 16.86 -2.06
CA LEU A 83 5.22 16.22 -3.31
C LEU A 83 6.60 15.56 -3.20
N LEU A 84 7.49 16.14 -2.39
CA LEU A 84 8.81 15.55 -2.11
C LEU A 84 8.72 14.28 -1.27
N GLU A 85 7.80 14.21 -0.30
CA GLU A 85 7.55 13.00 0.50
C GLU A 85 7.11 11.84 -0.40
N GLU A 86 6.25 12.11 -1.40
CA GLU A 86 5.87 11.10 -2.42
C GLU A 86 7.08 10.67 -3.27
N LEU A 87 7.90 11.63 -3.71
CA LEU A 87 9.09 11.33 -4.48
C LEU A 87 10.11 10.53 -3.65
N GLU A 88 10.31 10.88 -2.38
CA GLU A 88 11.19 10.17 -1.45
C GLU A 88 10.74 8.71 -1.28
N PHE A 89 9.43 8.47 -1.09
CA PHE A 89 8.90 7.12 -0.98
C PHE A 89 9.20 6.28 -2.22
N ILE A 90 8.93 6.81 -3.42
CA ILE A 90 9.18 6.10 -4.69
C ILE A 90 10.68 5.85 -4.90
N THR A 91 11.53 6.85 -4.61
CA THR A 91 12.99 6.72 -4.80
C THR A 91 13.62 5.75 -3.81
N SER A 92 13.15 5.73 -2.56
CA SER A 92 13.61 4.78 -1.53
C SER A 92 13.25 3.33 -1.86
N HIS A 93 12.19 3.12 -2.64
CA HIS A 93 11.73 1.80 -3.08
C HIS A 93 11.92 1.61 -4.60
N LYS A 94 12.93 2.27 -5.18
CA LYS A 94 13.20 2.28 -6.62
C LYS A 94 13.22 0.88 -7.23
N ASP A 95 13.95 -0.04 -6.63
CA ASP A 95 14.13 -1.39 -7.20
C ASP A 95 12.82 -2.16 -7.25
N TYR A 96 11.95 -1.96 -6.27
CA TYR A 96 10.60 -2.51 -6.29
C TYR A 96 9.76 -1.90 -7.42
N PHE A 97 9.72 -0.57 -7.55
CA PHE A 97 8.90 0.10 -8.56
C PHE A 97 9.44 -0.01 -9.99
N LEU A 98 10.70 -0.41 -10.18
CA LEU A 98 11.23 -0.77 -11.52
C LEU A 98 10.64 -2.08 -12.04
N SER A 99 10.21 -2.98 -11.17
CA SER A 99 9.66 -4.30 -11.53
C SER A 99 8.15 -4.44 -11.27
N HIS A 100 7.54 -3.54 -10.50
CA HIS A 100 6.15 -3.61 -10.09
C HIS A 100 5.35 -2.37 -10.53
N CYS A 101 4.16 -2.61 -11.04
CA CYS A 101 3.32 -1.60 -11.66
C CYS A 101 2.23 -1.10 -10.70
N SER A 102 2.42 0.06 -10.09
CA SER A 102 1.41 0.75 -9.28
C SER A 102 0.49 1.67 -10.10
N VAL A 103 0.76 1.86 -11.40
CA VAL A 103 0.02 2.82 -12.26
C VAL A 103 -1.42 2.39 -12.53
N LYS A 104 -1.78 1.13 -12.27
CA LYS A 104 -3.15 0.63 -12.44
C LYS A 104 -4.12 1.08 -11.36
N ILE A 105 -3.63 1.46 -10.17
CA ILE A 105 -4.50 2.01 -9.14
C ILE A 105 -4.90 3.45 -9.47
N PRO A 106 -6.04 3.98 -8.93
CA PRO A 106 -6.47 5.34 -9.24
C PRO A 106 -5.42 6.39 -8.86
N LEU A 107 -5.29 7.43 -9.67
CA LEU A 107 -4.27 8.48 -9.50
C LEU A 107 -4.31 9.16 -8.12
N SER A 108 -5.50 9.29 -7.52
CA SER A 108 -5.67 9.83 -6.17
C SER A 108 -4.92 9.02 -5.11
N PHE A 109 -4.81 7.71 -5.29
CA PHE A 109 -4.05 6.83 -4.40
C PHE A 109 -2.56 6.78 -4.75
N GLN A 110 -2.21 6.88 -6.03
CA GLN A 110 -0.80 7.01 -6.44
C GLN A 110 -0.13 8.24 -5.82
N LYS A 111 -0.87 9.34 -5.64
CA LYS A 111 -0.39 10.58 -5.03
C LYS A 111 -0.33 10.57 -3.50
N ARG A 112 -0.64 9.45 -2.88
CA ARG A 112 -0.66 9.26 -1.42
C ARG A 112 0.14 8.02 -1.02
N MET A 113 1.04 7.54 -1.86
CA MET A 113 1.81 6.33 -1.57
C MET A 113 2.83 6.52 -0.46
N SER A 114 3.24 7.76 -0.18
CA SER A 114 4.07 8.09 0.98
C SER A 114 3.43 7.71 2.32
N GLU A 115 2.10 7.55 2.39
CA GLU A 115 1.42 7.02 3.57
C GLU A 115 1.83 5.57 3.91
N LEU A 116 2.49 4.87 2.98
CA LEU A 116 3.08 3.55 3.21
C LEU A 116 4.51 3.59 3.78
N CYS A 117 5.04 4.77 4.11
CA CYS A 117 6.42 4.92 4.60
C CYS A 117 6.71 4.13 5.89
N ASP A 118 5.69 3.88 6.70
CA ASP A 118 5.77 3.09 7.93
C ASP A 118 5.65 1.57 7.71
N TYR A 119 5.44 1.14 6.45
CA TYR A 119 5.37 -0.26 6.09
C TYR A 119 6.77 -0.79 5.77
N SER A 120 7.00 -2.04 6.06
CA SER A 120 8.25 -2.72 5.68
C SER A 120 8.09 -3.37 4.32
N LEU A 121 9.01 -3.12 3.39
CA LEU A 121 9.06 -3.83 2.12
C LEU A 121 9.62 -5.24 2.35
N ILE A 122 8.86 -6.26 1.96
CA ILE A 122 9.25 -7.67 2.01
C ILE A 122 9.39 -8.18 0.57
N SER A 123 10.57 -8.69 0.22
CA SER A 123 10.87 -9.25 -1.10
C SER A 123 10.87 -10.78 -1.10
N SER A 124 10.85 -11.40 0.07
CA SER A 124 10.80 -12.83 0.22
C SER A 124 9.36 -13.33 0.20
N PHE A 125 9.05 -14.21 -0.75
CA PHE A 125 7.78 -14.90 -0.83
C PHE A 125 7.35 -15.56 0.50
N MET A 126 8.27 -16.29 1.14
CA MET A 126 7.96 -16.99 2.39
C MET A 126 7.68 -16.02 3.54
N GLU A 127 8.42 -14.91 3.63
CA GLU A 127 8.17 -13.89 4.64
C GLU A 127 6.84 -13.19 4.41
N PHE A 128 6.51 -12.92 3.13
CA PHE A 128 5.23 -12.30 2.76
C PHE A 128 4.04 -13.19 3.14
N VAL A 129 4.12 -14.49 2.84
CA VAL A 129 3.08 -15.47 3.18
C VAL A 129 2.98 -15.68 4.70
N THR A 130 4.11 -15.70 5.40
CA THR A 130 4.15 -15.77 6.87
C THR A 130 3.47 -14.53 7.47
N ALA A 131 3.75 -13.33 6.95
CA ALA A 131 3.11 -12.11 7.40
C ALA A 131 1.59 -12.13 7.19
N ILE A 132 1.11 -12.66 6.06
CA ILE A 132 -0.32 -12.88 5.82
C ILE A 132 -0.93 -13.75 6.93
N ASN A 133 -0.32 -14.91 7.18
CA ASN A 133 -0.83 -15.86 8.18
C ASN A 133 -0.88 -15.21 9.57
N GLU A 134 0.20 -14.57 10.00
CA GLU A 134 0.29 -13.87 11.29
C GLU A 134 -0.79 -12.77 11.44
N ILE A 135 -1.02 -11.98 10.40
CA ILE A 135 -2.04 -10.92 10.41
C ILE A 135 -3.44 -11.54 10.54
N LEU A 136 -3.74 -12.57 9.77
CA LEU A 136 -5.06 -13.20 9.78
C LEU A 136 -5.33 -13.94 11.09
N GLU A 137 -4.35 -14.67 11.65
CA GLU A 137 -4.49 -15.33 12.95
C GLU A 137 -4.75 -14.36 14.11
N ASN A 138 -4.14 -13.17 14.06
CA ASN A 138 -4.29 -12.16 15.11
C ASN A 138 -5.50 -11.22 14.92
N SER A 139 -6.24 -11.36 13.81
CA SER A 139 -7.37 -10.50 13.49
C SER A 139 -8.64 -10.91 14.24
N LYS A 140 -9.34 -9.93 14.82
CA LYS A 140 -10.51 -10.15 15.67
C LYS A 140 -11.76 -9.38 15.28
N LYS A 141 -11.59 -8.27 14.52
CA LYS A 141 -12.70 -7.38 14.17
C LYS A 141 -13.12 -7.53 12.73
N PHE A 142 -12.16 -7.40 11.80
CA PHE A 142 -12.42 -7.46 10.38
C PHE A 142 -11.23 -8.02 9.59
N ILE A 143 -11.52 -8.60 8.44
CA ILE A 143 -10.57 -8.99 7.41
C ILE A 143 -11.15 -8.54 6.07
N TRP A 144 -10.42 -7.70 5.34
CA TRP A 144 -10.75 -7.26 3.99
C TRP A 144 -9.68 -7.72 3.02
N MET A 145 -10.09 -8.36 1.95
CA MET A 145 -9.17 -8.93 0.96
C MET A 145 -9.54 -8.48 -0.44
N TYR A 146 -8.57 -7.98 -1.21
CA TYR A 146 -8.66 -7.83 -2.65
C TYR A 146 -7.54 -8.66 -3.28
N ILE A 147 -7.90 -9.77 -3.90
CA ILE A 147 -6.98 -10.88 -4.17
C ILE A 147 -7.13 -11.41 -5.60
N ASP A 148 -6.01 -11.84 -6.18
CA ASP A 148 -5.95 -12.61 -7.42
C ASP A 148 -5.99 -14.12 -7.16
N GLN A 149 -5.63 -14.54 -5.94
CA GLN A 149 -5.78 -15.92 -5.45
C GLN A 149 -5.88 -15.94 -3.92
N TYR A 150 -6.50 -16.98 -3.39
CA TYR A 150 -6.61 -17.17 -1.94
C TYR A 150 -5.27 -17.58 -1.34
N PRO A 151 -4.91 -17.04 -0.17
CA PRO A 151 -3.73 -17.46 0.58
C PRO A 151 -3.98 -18.84 1.22
N LEU A 152 -3.69 -19.92 0.50
CA LEU A 152 -4.04 -21.28 0.91
C LEU A 152 -3.49 -21.67 2.30
N ILE A 153 -2.31 -21.17 2.66
CA ILE A 153 -1.71 -21.41 3.98
C ILE A 153 -2.49 -20.76 5.12
N ALA A 154 -3.24 -19.70 4.83
CA ALA A 154 -3.99 -18.93 5.83
C ALA A 154 -5.48 -19.30 5.87
N LEU A 155 -5.91 -20.35 5.17
CA LEU A 155 -7.34 -20.73 5.15
C LEU A 155 -7.83 -21.19 6.52
N ASP A 156 -7.00 -21.83 7.31
CA ASP A 156 -7.35 -22.20 8.68
C ASP A 156 -7.53 -20.96 9.56
N ALA A 157 -6.65 -19.95 9.43
CA ALA A 157 -6.78 -18.68 10.14
C ALA A 157 -8.07 -17.92 9.73
N ILE A 158 -8.42 -17.93 8.45
CA ILE A 158 -9.69 -17.35 7.94
C ILE A 158 -10.89 -18.05 8.56
N ARG A 159 -10.88 -19.37 8.59
CA ARG A 159 -11.95 -20.18 9.21
C ARG A 159 -12.08 -19.87 10.69
N ASP A 160 -10.97 -19.90 11.43
CA ASP A 160 -10.98 -19.67 12.87
C ASP A 160 -11.43 -18.22 13.20
N SER A 161 -11.07 -17.25 12.37
CA SER A 161 -11.56 -15.88 12.47
C SER A 161 -13.08 -15.80 12.28
N LEU A 162 -13.64 -16.54 11.31
CA LEU A 162 -15.10 -16.64 11.10
C LEU A 162 -15.81 -17.29 12.29
N ASP A 163 -15.27 -18.37 12.82
CA ASP A 163 -15.82 -19.05 14.01
C ASP A 163 -15.82 -18.10 15.23
N ASN A 164 -14.91 -17.14 15.29
CA ASN A 164 -14.82 -16.09 16.31
C ASN A 164 -15.69 -14.85 16.01
N GLY A 165 -16.43 -14.83 14.91
CA GLY A 165 -17.36 -13.74 14.55
C GLY A 165 -16.70 -12.56 13.84
N THR A 166 -15.46 -12.69 13.36
CA THR A 166 -14.78 -11.68 12.54
C THR A 166 -15.53 -11.47 11.22
N LYS A 167 -15.70 -10.22 10.81
CA LYS A 167 -16.39 -9.87 9.54
C LYS A 167 -15.40 -9.88 8.40
N ILE A 168 -15.74 -10.59 7.32
CA ILE A 168 -14.87 -10.76 6.17
C ILE A 168 -15.50 -10.16 4.93
N ARG A 169 -14.74 -9.32 4.21
CA ARG A 169 -15.11 -8.75 2.91
C ARG A 169 -14.06 -9.13 1.89
N ILE A 170 -14.46 -9.70 0.77
CA ILE A 170 -13.54 -10.17 -0.26
C ILE A 170 -13.93 -9.57 -1.61
N ILE A 171 -12.94 -8.99 -2.29
CA ILE A 171 -13.01 -8.66 -3.70
C ILE A 171 -12.13 -9.68 -4.40
N GLU A 172 -12.70 -10.52 -5.24
CA GLU A 172 -11.95 -11.52 -5.98
C GLU A 172 -12.04 -11.29 -7.49
N GLN A 173 -11.06 -11.77 -8.21
CA GLN A 173 -11.10 -11.72 -9.66
C GLN A 173 -12.20 -12.65 -10.17
N ARG A 174 -12.93 -12.23 -11.23
CA ARG A 174 -14.14 -12.91 -11.73
C ARG A 174 -13.96 -14.41 -11.97
N ASN A 175 -12.80 -14.83 -12.44
CA ASN A 175 -12.48 -16.21 -12.76
C ASN A 175 -11.70 -16.95 -11.67
N LEU A 176 -11.63 -16.36 -10.47
CA LEU A 176 -10.98 -17.01 -9.35
C LEU A 176 -11.85 -18.20 -8.90
N LEU A 177 -11.24 -19.38 -8.89
CA LEU A 177 -11.85 -20.57 -8.31
C LEU A 177 -11.61 -20.54 -6.82
N GLY A 178 -12.67 -20.37 -6.04
CA GLY A 178 -12.58 -20.44 -4.58
C GLY A 178 -12.11 -21.81 -4.12
N PRO A 179 -11.51 -21.90 -2.92
CA PRO A 179 -11.05 -23.16 -2.36
C PRO A 179 -12.24 -24.04 -1.96
N GLU A 180 -12.71 -24.89 -2.88
CA GLU A 180 -13.83 -25.79 -2.60
C GLU A 180 -13.53 -26.82 -1.48
N ILE A 181 -12.26 -27.11 -1.20
CA ILE A 181 -11.83 -28.26 -0.40
C ILE A 181 -11.83 -27.99 1.10
N VAL A 182 -11.72 -26.75 1.57
CA VAL A 182 -11.35 -26.47 2.97
C VAL A 182 -12.54 -26.39 3.91
N PHE A 183 -13.73 -26.01 3.42
CA PHE A 183 -14.92 -25.82 4.25
C PHE A 183 -15.82 -27.04 4.36
N GLU A 184 -15.61 -28.10 3.59
CA GLU A 184 -16.45 -29.30 3.56
C GLU A 184 -16.55 -30.03 4.92
N LYS A 185 -15.50 -29.98 5.76
CA LYS A 185 -15.44 -30.76 7.01
C LYS A 185 -16.25 -30.15 8.16
N LYS A 186 -16.47 -28.85 8.20
CA LYS A 186 -17.09 -28.18 9.36
C LYS A 186 -18.47 -27.57 9.07
N HIS A 187 -18.75 -27.13 7.86
CA HIS A 187 -19.96 -26.37 7.55
C HIS A 187 -20.84 -26.93 6.42
N HIS A 188 -20.50 -28.04 5.83
CA HIS A 188 -21.19 -28.61 4.62
C HIS A 188 -21.28 -27.65 3.44
N MET A 189 -20.47 -26.59 3.41
CA MET A 189 -20.46 -25.58 2.35
C MET A 189 -19.23 -25.74 1.46
N LYS A 190 -19.43 -25.63 0.14
CA LYS A 190 -18.38 -25.82 -0.86
C LYS A 190 -17.54 -24.55 -1.13
N THR A 191 -17.97 -23.37 -0.70
CA THR A 191 -17.31 -22.09 -0.95
C THR A 191 -17.56 -21.13 0.21
N LEU A 192 -16.77 -20.06 0.33
CA LEU A 192 -16.99 -18.96 1.28
C LEU A 192 -18.29 -18.19 1.01
N ASP A 193 -18.84 -18.32 -0.19
CA ASP A 193 -20.14 -17.76 -0.58
C ASP A 193 -21.26 -18.32 0.29
N GLY A 194 -22.04 -17.43 0.88
CA GLY A 194 -23.15 -17.81 1.77
C GLY A 194 -22.78 -18.09 3.22
N VAL A 195 -21.50 -18.02 3.60
CA VAL A 195 -21.08 -18.10 5.00
C VAL A 195 -21.51 -16.84 5.75
N PRO A 196 -22.24 -16.93 6.87
CA PRO A 196 -22.61 -15.76 7.68
C PRO A 196 -21.36 -14.95 8.07
N GLY A 197 -21.40 -13.63 7.87
CA GLY A 197 -20.28 -12.74 8.16
C GLY A 197 -19.30 -12.54 7.01
N VAL A 198 -19.46 -13.26 5.89
CA VAL A 198 -18.67 -13.09 4.67
C VAL A 198 -19.48 -12.33 3.61
N GLN A 199 -18.82 -11.38 2.95
CA GLN A 199 -19.35 -10.67 1.79
C GLN A 199 -18.35 -10.76 0.65
N ILE A 200 -18.78 -11.19 -0.53
CA ILE A 200 -17.91 -11.34 -1.70
C ILE A 200 -18.39 -10.43 -2.82
N ARG A 201 -17.44 -9.77 -3.47
CA ARG A 201 -17.63 -9.02 -4.71
C ARG A 201 -16.64 -9.46 -5.77
N LYS A 202 -16.98 -9.24 -7.03
CA LYS A 202 -16.18 -9.66 -8.19
C LYS A 202 -15.68 -8.46 -8.99
N ARG A 203 -14.45 -8.56 -9.48
CA ARG A 203 -13.86 -7.64 -10.47
C ARG A 203 -13.22 -8.40 -11.63
N SER A 204 -13.10 -7.74 -12.78
CA SER A 204 -12.44 -8.34 -13.96
C SER A 204 -10.93 -8.51 -13.78
N THR A 205 -10.29 -7.57 -13.08
CA THR A 205 -8.84 -7.55 -12.84
C THR A 205 -8.56 -7.44 -11.36
N CYS A 206 -7.36 -7.82 -10.93
CA CYS A 206 -6.79 -7.52 -9.64
C CYS A 206 -5.62 -6.54 -9.87
N ASP A 207 -5.83 -5.27 -9.55
CA ASP A 207 -4.86 -4.19 -9.82
C ASP A 207 -3.84 -4.02 -8.67
N VAL A 208 -4.17 -4.55 -7.49
CA VAL A 208 -3.35 -4.58 -6.29
C VAL A 208 -3.78 -5.79 -5.46
N TYR A 209 -2.81 -6.52 -4.92
CA TYR A 209 -3.07 -7.54 -3.90
C TYR A 209 -3.12 -6.85 -2.55
N LEU A 210 -4.22 -6.98 -1.84
CA LEU A 210 -4.46 -6.26 -0.60
C LEU A 210 -5.14 -7.17 0.41
N ILE A 211 -4.53 -7.33 1.57
CA ILE A 211 -5.15 -7.92 2.77
C ILE A 211 -5.02 -6.89 3.88
N LEU A 212 -6.16 -6.53 4.46
CA LEU A 212 -6.27 -5.58 5.56
C LEU A 212 -7.01 -6.22 6.72
N ALA A 213 -6.52 -5.96 7.91
CA ALA A 213 -7.16 -6.42 9.13
C ALA A 213 -6.87 -5.46 10.30
N ASP A 214 -7.55 -5.65 11.42
CA ASP A 214 -7.24 -4.89 12.63
C ASP A 214 -5.85 -5.22 13.21
N ALA A 215 -5.24 -6.33 12.80
CA ALA A 215 -3.90 -6.73 13.21
C ALA A 215 -2.77 -6.29 12.24
N GLY A 216 -3.10 -5.77 11.06
CA GLY A 216 -2.10 -5.35 10.09
C GLY A 216 -2.59 -5.33 8.65
N ALA A 217 -1.66 -5.09 7.72
CA ALA A 217 -1.95 -5.10 6.29
C ALA A 217 -0.78 -5.64 5.47
N VAL A 218 -1.14 -6.18 4.31
CA VAL A 218 -0.22 -6.61 3.26
C VAL A 218 -0.68 -5.98 1.95
N ILE A 219 0.23 -5.33 1.23
CA ILE A 219 -0.06 -4.64 -0.03
C ILE A 219 1.02 -5.02 -1.04
N ALA A 220 0.63 -5.57 -2.18
CA ALA A 220 1.56 -5.85 -3.27
C ALA A 220 1.03 -5.35 -4.61
N PHE A 221 1.94 -4.80 -5.43
CA PHE A 221 1.62 -4.40 -6.79
C PHE A 221 2.04 -5.51 -7.76
N PRO A 222 1.35 -5.66 -8.91
CA PRO A 222 1.69 -6.69 -9.88
C PRO A 222 3.00 -6.37 -10.61
N SER A 223 3.80 -7.40 -10.86
CA SER A 223 4.90 -7.39 -11.83
C SER A 223 4.38 -7.61 -13.26
N GLU A 224 5.27 -7.66 -14.25
CA GLU A 224 4.91 -8.00 -15.63
C GLU A 224 4.24 -9.38 -15.75
N ASN A 225 4.61 -10.32 -14.89
CA ASN A 225 4.12 -11.70 -14.89
C ASN A 225 2.99 -11.96 -13.88
N GLY A 226 2.43 -10.92 -13.27
CA GLY A 226 1.44 -10.98 -12.21
C GLY A 226 2.07 -10.79 -10.83
N PHE A 227 1.39 -11.21 -9.77
CA PHE A 227 1.91 -11.05 -8.40
C PHE A 227 3.00 -12.08 -8.10
N ASP A 228 4.15 -11.60 -7.64
CA ASP A 228 5.25 -12.41 -7.12
C ASP A 228 5.24 -12.51 -5.59
N TYR A 229 4.24 -11.84 -4.96
CA TYR A 229 4.04 -11.80 -3.51
C TYR A 229 5.23 -11.19 -2.77
N SER A 230 5.82 -10.16 -3.36
CA SER A 230 6.63 -9.17 -2.68
C SER A 230 5.82 -7.89 -2.50
N GLY A 231 6.06 -7.14 -1.42
CA GLY A 231 5.29 -5.92 -1.17
C GLY A 231 5.43 -5.36 0.23
N PHE A 232 4.55 -4.45 0.55
CA PHE A 232 4.56 -3.66 1.77
C PHE A 232 3.72 -4.31 2.86
N VAL A 233 4.29 -4.43 4.06
CA VAL A 233 3.65 -5.07 5.20
C VAL A 233 3.71 -4.17 6.43
N THR A 234 2.61 -4.07 7.16
CA THR A 234 2.57 -3.47 8.49
C THR A 234 1.82 -4.37 9.47
N ARG A 235 2.20 -4.29 10.75
CA ARG A 235 1.52 -4.95 11.87
C ARG A 235 0.79 -3.95 12.76
N LYS A 236 0.49 -2.76 12.23
CA LYS A 236 -0.31 -1.73 12.89
C LYS A 236 -1.77 -1.87 12.50
N ASN A 237 -2.69 -1.38 13.34
CA ASN A 237 -4.10 -1.32 12.98
C ASN A 237 -4.31 -0.47 11.71
N CYS A 238 -5.03 -1.02 10.74
CA CYS A 238 -5.24 -0.44 9.42
C CYS A 238 -6.69 -0.03 9.14
N GLU A 239 -7.53 0.11 10.17
CA GLU A 239 -8.96 0.47 10.03
C GLU A 239 -9.17 1.82 9.32
N SER A 240 -8.26 2.77 9.52
CA SER A 240 -8.24 4.07 8.86
C SER A 240 -6.87 4.30 8.23
N SER A 241 -6.63 3.71 7.06
CA SER A 241 -5.34 3.76 6.36
C SER A 241 -5.53 3.96 4.87
N TRP A 242 -4.44 4.29 4.17
CA TRP A 242 -4.40 4.33 2.72
C TRP A 242 -4.98 3.05 2.08
N GLY A 243 -4.62 1.89 2.62
CA GLY A 243 -5.13 0.61 2.15
C GLY A 243 -6.63 0.45 2.37
N ALA A 244 -7.17 0.93 3.50
CA ALA A 244 -8.60 0.90 3.78
C ALA A 244 -9.38 1.78 2.80
N ASP A 245 -8.92 3.01 2.54
CA ASP A 245 -9.50 3.90 1.54
C ASP A 245 -9.49 3.26 0.15
N LEU A 246 -8.36 2.65 -0.23
CA LEU A 246 -8.22 1.97 -1.52
C LEU A 246 -9.16 0.77 -1.63
N PHE A 247 -9.28 -0.03 -0.57
CA PHE A 247 -10.21 -1.16 -0.53
C PHE A 247 -11.65 -0.69 -0.70
N GLU A 248 -12.09 0.34 0.04
CA GLU A 248 -13.44 0.88 -0.07
C GLU A 248 -13.73 1.45 -1.46
N HIS A 249 -12.74 2.11 -2.08
CA HIS A 249 -12.86 2.55 -3.47
C HIS A 249 -13.15 1.37 -4.41
N TYR A 250 -12.37 0.30 -4.31
CA TYR A 250 -12.58 -0.90 -5.14
C TYR A 250 -13.86 -1.63 -4.77
N TRP A 251 -14.20 -1.68 -3.48
CA TRP A 251 -15.44 -2.29 -3.01
C TRP A 251 -16.67 -1.63 -3.62
N ALA A 252 -16.75 -0.30 -3.57
CA ALA A 252 -17.86 0.46 -4.13
C ALA A 252 -18.02 0.24 -5.64
N ASN A 253 -16.90 0.00 -6.37
CA ASN A 253 -16.85 -0.21 -7.81
C ASN A 253 -16.79 -1.69 -8.23
N SER A 254 -17.12 -2.61 -7.34
CA SER A 254 -17.15 -4.07 -7.61
C SER A 254 -18.57 -4.57 -7.74
N MET A 255 -18.76 -5.62 -8.53
CA MET A 255 -20.06 -6.27 -8.70
C MET A 255 -20.34 -7.20 -7.52
N VAL A 256 -21.56 -7.20 -7.02
CA VAL A 256 -22.01 -8.21 -6.03
C VAL A 256 -21.97 -9.57 -6.73
N ALA A 257 -21.42 -10.58 -6.05
CA ALA A 257 -21.50 -11.96 -6.50
C ALA A 257 -22.96 -12.39 -6.42
N ASP A 258 -23.66 -12.45 -7.56
CA ASP A 258 -25.05 -12.87 -7.62
C ASP A 258 -25.10 -14.38 -7.76
N LEU A 259 -25.39 -15.09 -6.68
CA LEU A 259 -25.56 -16.55 -6.63
C LEU A 259 -26.70 -17.07 -7.54
N GLY A 260 -27.58 -16.18 -8.01
CA GLY A 260 -28.78 -16.56 -8.79
C GLY A 260 -28.63 -16.50 -10.30
N LYS A 261 -27.57 -15.92 -10.82
CA LYS A 261 -27.38 -15.69 -12.26
C LYS A 261 -25.95 -15.99 -12.73
N MET A 262 -25.44 -17.18 -12.49
CA MET A 262 -24.48 -17.77 -13.41
C MET A 262 -25.24 -18.15 -14.69
N VAL A 263 -25.74 -17.18 -15.40
CA VAL A 263 -25.92 -17.33 -16.82
C VAL A 263 -24.52 -17.47 -17.37
N LEU A 264 -24.20 -18.68 -17.80
CA LEU A 264 -23.12 -18.97 -18.74
C LEU A 264 -23.40 -18.15 -19.99
N THR A 265 -23.10 -16.85 -19.95
CA THR A 265 -22.86 -16.14 -21.19
C THR A 265 -21.55 -16.70 -21.69
N GLU A 266 -21.58 -17.37 -22.82
CA GLU A 266 -20.45 -17.93 -23.56
C GLU A 266 -19.43 -16.87 -24.01
N ASP A 267 -19.45 -15.67 -23.44
CA ASP A 267 -18.53 -14.59 -23.69
C ASP A 267 -17.24 -14.85 -22.96
N ILE A 268 -16.37 -15.60 -23.65
CA ILE A 268 -14.90 -15.59 -23.49
C ILE A 268 -14.42 -15.90 -22.09
N ILE A 269 -14.47 -17.18 -21.74
CA ILE A 269 -13.51 -17.76 -20.81
C ILE A 269 -12.13 -17.60 -21.47
N ASP A 270 -11.36 -16.63 -21.05
CA ASP A 270 -9.94 -16.58 -21.40
C ASP A 270 -9.25 -17.76 -20.69
N LEU A 271 -9.23 -18.89 -21.40
CA LEU A 271 -8.64 -20.15 -20.94
C LEU A 271 -7.17 -20.01 -20.58
N SER A 272 -6.49 -18.96 -21.07
CA SER A 272 -5.10 -18.67 -20.72
C SER A 272 -4.97 -18.24 -19.27
N ASN A 273 -5.88 -17.44 -18.75
CA ASN A 273 -5.90 -17.00 -17.36
C ASN A 273 -6.28 -18.14 -16.39
N VAL A 274 -7.24 -18.99 -16.77
CA VAL A 274 -7.62 -20.17 -15.98
C VAL A 274 -6.46 -21.16 -15.89
N ASN A 275 -5.76 -21.40 -17.00
CA ASN A 275 -4.61 -22.30 -17.04
C ASN A 275 -3.42 -21.74 -16.22
N ASN A 276 -3.19 -20.42 -16.26
CA ASN A 276 -2.16 -19.78 -15.45
C ASN A 276 -2.47 -19.84 -13.96
N SER A 277 -3.73 -19.62 -13.56
CA SER A 277 -4.16 -19.75 -12.17
C SER A 277 -4.04 -21.19 -11.65
N ARG A 278 -4.45 -22.19 -12.46
CA ARG A 278 -4.26 -23.61 -12.13
C ARG A 278 -2.78 -23.99 -12.04
N LYS A 279 -1.96 -23.55 -13.00
CA LYS A 279 -0.53 -23.83 -13.01
C LYS A 279 0.17 -23.25 -11.77
N ARG A 280 -0.21 -22.05 -11.37
CA ARG A 280 0.28 -21.44 -10.11
C ARG A 280 -0.18 -22.21 -8.89
N ALA A 281 -1.47 -22.56 -8.80
CA ALA A 281 -1.99 -23.37 -7.70
C ALA A 281 -1.25 -24.73 -7.59
N ASP A 282 -1.00 -25.40 -8.73
CA ASP A 282 -0.24 -26.65 -8.78
C ASP A 282 1.24 -26.47 -8.37
N GLU A 283 1.85 -25.34 -8.70
CA GLU A 283 3.20 -24.97 -8.23
C GLU A 283 3.21 -24.74 -6.72
N TRP A 284 2.21 -24.08 -6.16
CA TRP A 284 2.03 -23.91 -4.72
C TRP A 284 1.91 -25.26 -3.99
N VAL A 285 1.03 -26.12 -4.47
CA VAL A 285 0.87 -27.47 -3.91
C VAL A 285 2.19 -28.25 -3.94
N LYS A 286 2.98 -28.14 -5.02
CA LYS A 286 4.30 -28.79 -5.12
C LYS A 286 5.32 -28.19 -4.17
N ILE A 287 5.29 -26.91 -3.91
CA ILE A 287 6.18 -26.24 -2.93
C ILE A 287 5.82 -26.72 -1.53
N PHE A 288 4.54 -26.68 -1.16
CA PHE A 288 4.08 -27.07 0.17
C PHE A 288 4.19 -28.59 0.45
N SER A 289 4.02 -29.44 -0.56
CA SER A 289 4.21 -30.89 -0.39
C SER A 289 5.68 -31.30 -0.17
N ARG A 290 6.64 -30.40 -0.40
CA ARG A 290 8.07 -30.62 -0.17
C ARG A 290 8.55 -30.11 1.20
N LEU A 291 7.71 -29.34 1.89
CA LEU A 291 8.00 -28.86 3.24
C LEU A 291 7.53 -29.93 4.23
N ASP A 292 8.50 -30.65 4.83
CA ASP A 292 8.23 -31.67 5.85
C ASP A 292 7.87 -30.95 7.16
N TRP A 293 6.58 -30.91 7.50
CA TRP A 293 6.05 -30.24 8.71
C TRP A 293 6.09 -31.14 9.96
N THR A 294 6.82 -32.26 9.91
CA THR A 294 6.83 -33.24 11.00
C THR A 294 7.86 -32.99 12.10
N GLU A 295 8.64 -31.91 12.03
CA GLU A 295 9.57 -31.53 13.10
C GLU A 295 9.27 -30.14 13.66
N ARG A 296 8.30 -30.05 14.61
CA ARG A 296 8.35 -29.21 15.83
C ARG A 296 7.24 -29.58 16.80
#